data_5da0ff04bbe16593fbdb4c67c7d5f19a
#
_entry.id   5da0ff04bbe16593fbdb4c67c7d5f19a
#
_cell.length_a   1.000
_cell.length_b   1.000
_cell.length_c   1.000
_cell.angle_alpha   90.00
_cell.angle_beta   90.00
_cell.angle_gamma   90.00
#
_symmetry.space_group_name_H-M   'P 1'
#
loop_
_entity.id
_entity.type
_entity.pdbx_description
1 polymer ?
#
loop_
_entity_poly.entity_id
_entity_poly.type
_entity_poly.pdbx_seq_one_letter_code
_entity_poly.pdbx_strand_id
1 'polypeptide(L)'
;MELRQLEYFRAIVDAGTISGAARGLHMTQPLSYQIKMLEEELQVPLLIRGTKKITLTEAGKTLYEQAGTLLMLADLTRREVVKSSQSATLHIGMTPSTVSLLADYLLRFSRKYPHIHFDVHEGSTFALKDQLENHMVDLTTLRTPIVLNGCETK
;
A
#
# COMPACT_ATOMS: atom_id res chain seq x y z
N MET A 1 -3.50 -15.05 13.68
CA MET A 1 -3.30 -14.48 12.32
C MET A 1 -2.31 -13.33 12.41
N GLU A 2 -1.15 -13.48 11.81
CA GLU A 2 -0.06 -12.51 11.81
C GLU A 2 0.05 -11.81 10.45
N LEU A 3 0.49 -10.54 10.43
CA LEU A 3 0.69 -9.80 9.17
C LEU A 3 1.61 -10.55 8.19
N ARG A 4 2.66 -11.18 8.72
CA ARG A 4 3.60 -11.98 7.93
C ARG A 4 2.94 -13.19 7.25
N GLN A 5 1.95 -13.81 7.88
CA GLN A 5 1.17 -14.89 7.26
C GLN A 5 0.29 -14.37 6.13
N LEU A 6 -0.25 -13.14 6.25
CA LEU A 6 -1.00 -12.48 5.18
C LEU A 6 -0.11 -12.13 3.98
N GLU A 7 1.13 -11.65 4.23
CA GLU A 7 2.12 -11.43 3.17
C GLU A 7 2.43 -12.73 2.41
N TYR A 8 2.66 -13.82 3.14
CA TYR A 8 2.95 -15.13 2.55
C TYR A 8 1.76 -15.67 1.75
N PHE A 9 0.57 -15.54 2.30
CA PHE A 9 -0.65 -15.96 1.63
C PHE A 9 -0.84 -15.23 0.31
N ARG A 10 -0.72 -13.91 0.30
CA ARG A 10 -0.82 -13.10 -0.93
C ARG A 10 0.27 -13.47 -1.93
N ALA A 11 1.51 -13.57 -1.50
CA ALA A 11 2.61 -13.95 -2.39
C ALA A 11 2.39 -15.33 -3.06
N ILE A 12 1.78 -16.30 -2.35
CA ILE A 12 1.45 -17.61 -2.91
C ILE A 12 0.34 -17.49 -3.96
N VAL A 13 -0.67 -16.68 -3.70
CA VAL A 13 -1.78 -16.46 -4.64
C VAL A 13 -1.27 -15.78 -5.90
N ASP A 14 -0.47 -14.73 -5.76
CA ASP A 14 0.09 -13.95 -6.87
C ASP A 14 1.05 -14.78 -7.73
N ALA A 15 1.88 -15.63 -7.10
CA ALA A 15 2.79 -16.52 -7.79
C ALA A 15 2.10 -17.78 -8.38
N GLY A 16 0.87 -18.09 -7.95
CA GLY A 16 0.11 -19.28 -8.34
C GLY A 16 0.68 -20.61 -7.86
N THR A 17 1.84 -20.60 -7.20
CA THR A 17 2.52 -21.79 -6.63
C THR A 17 3.31 -21.43 -5.39
N ILE A 18 3.39 -22.37 -4.42
CA ILE A 18 4.19 -22.18 -3.20
C ILE A 18 5.68 -21.99 -3.52
N SER A 19 6.20 -22.79 -4.46
CA SER A 19 7.61 -22.72 -4.86
C SER A 19 7.96 -21.41 -5.59
N GLY A 20 7.00 -20.85 -6.34
CA GLY A 20 7.14 -19.52 -6.97
C GLY A 20 7.23 -18.42 -5.94
N ALA A 21 6.31 -18.42 -4.96
CA ALA A 21 6.29 -17.47 -3.86
C ALA A 21 7.58 -17.56 -3.01
N ALA A 22 8.01 -18.75 -2.67
CA ALA A 22 9.23 -18.97 -1.86
C ALA A 22 10.47 -18.36 -2.53
N ARG A 23 10.60 -18.49 -3.86
CA ARG A 23 11.69 -17.87 -4.62
C ARG A 23 11.61 -16.35 -4.61
N GLY A 24 10.40 -15.79 -4.78
CA GLY A 24 10.19 -14.34 -4.77
C GLY A 24 10.48 -13.71 -3.40
N LEU A 25 10.19 -14.43 -2.33
CA LEU A 25 10.40 -13.95 -0.96
C LEU A 25 11.80 -14.27 -0.39
N HIS A 26 12.68 -14.93 -1.16
CA HIS A 26 14.01 -15.37 -0.71
C HIS A 26 13.97 -16.18 0.61
N MET A 27 12.94 -17.01 0.80
CA MET A 27 12.72 -17.70 2.06
C MET A 27 13.29 -19.12 2.07
N THR A 28 13.84 -19.47 3.24
CA THR A 28 14.33 -20.83 3.53
C THR A 28 13.32 -21.67 4.33
N GLN A 29 12.33 -21.03 4.95
CA GLN A 29 11.28 -21.72 5.70
C GLN A 29 10.13 -22.17 4.79
N PRO A 30 9.49 -23.34 5.09
CA PRO A 30 8.41 -23.84 4.27
C PRO A 30 7.15 -22.98 4.40
N LEU A 31 6.87 -22.18 3.36
CA LEU A 31 5.64 -21.38 3.27
C LEU A 31 4.36 -22.20 3.44
N SER A 32 4.40 -23.48 3.00
CA SER A 32 3.29 -24.41 3.17
C SER A 32 2.89 -24.64 4.63
N TYR A 33 3.87 -24.63 5.54
CA TYR A 33 3.60 -24.75 6.97
C TYR A 33 2.91 -23.50 7.53
N GLN A 34 3.38 -22.31 7.13
CA GLN A 34 2.79 -21.05 7.58
C GLN A 34 1.31 -20.90 7.14
N ILE A 35 1.01 -21.32 5.91
CA ILE A 35 -0.39 -21.31 5.43
C ILE A 35 -1.23 -22.34 6.18
N LYS A 36 -0.69 -23.54 6.44
CA LYS A 36 -1.40 -24.55 7.22
C LYS A 36 -1.77 -24.04 8.61
N MET A 37 -0.82 -23.39 9.31
CA MET A 37 -1.09 -22.76 10.61
C MET A 37 -2.17 -21.69 10.53
N LEU A 38 -2.20 -20.88 9.48
CA LEU A 38 -3.22 -19.87 9.25
C LEU A 38 -4.60 -20.52 9.00
N GLU A 39 -4.68 -21.57 8.18
CA GLU A 39 -5.91 -22.32 7.93
C GLU A 39 -6.42 -23.02 9.20
N GLU A 40 -5.53 -23.57 10.02
CA GLU A 40 -5.87 -24.17 11.31
C GLU A 40 -6.39 -23.15 12.32
N GLU A 41 -5.79 -21.97 12.39
CA GLU A 41 -6.26 -20.88 13.26
C GLU A 41 -7.65 -20.36 12.83
N LEU A 42 -7.87 -20.19 11.53
CA LEU A 42 -9.14 -19.70 10.99
C LEU A 42 -10.22 -20.81 10.90
N GLN A 43 -9.85 -22.06 11.09
CA GLN A 43 -10.73 -23.24 11.01
C GLN A 43 -11.40 -23.41 9.63
N VAL A 44 -10.79 -22.86 8.58
CA VAL A 44 -11.27 -22.97 7.20
C VAL A 44 -10.10 -23.11 6.21
N PRO A 45 -10.24 -23.92 5.15
CA PRO A 45 -9.26 -23.97 4.08
C PRO A 45 -9.31 -22.68 3.25
N LEU A 46 -8.16 -22.13 2.95
CA LEU A 46 -8.01 -20.93 2.13
C LEU A 46 -7.59 -21.26 0.70
N LEU A 47 -6.84 -22.34 0.52
CA LEU A 47 -6.25 -22.76 -0.74
C LEU A 47 -6.74 -24.14 -1.18
N ILE A 48 -7.07 -24.28 -2.45
CA ILE A 48 -7.30 -25.57 -3.11
C ILE A 48 -6.01 -25.92 -3.86
N ARG A 49 -5.36 -27.02 -3.45
CA ARG A 49 -4.11 -27.49 -4.05
C ARG A 49 -4.42 -28.34 -5.28
N GLY A 50 -4.23 -27.77 -6.44
CA GLY A 50 -4.29 -28.50 -7.72
C GLY A 50 -2.91 -29.05 -8.12
N THR A 51 -2.87 -29.91 -9.14
CA THR A 51 -1.61 -30.52 -9.66
C THR A 51 -0.68 -29.51 -10.34
N LYS A 52 -1.22 -28.40 -10.87
CA LYS A 52 -0.46 -27.38 -11.62
C LYS A 52 -0.55 -25.99 -11.05
N LYS A 53 -1.65 -25.62 -10.41
CA LYS A 53 -1.88 -24.28 -9.85
C LYS A 53 -2.65 -24.38 -8.54
N ILE A 54 -2.40 -23.41 -7.68
CA ILE A 54 -3.19 -23.15 -6.48
C ILE A 54 -4.37 -22.27 -6.89
N THR A 55 -5.56 -22.60 -6.38
CA THR A 55 -6.76 -21.77 -6.52
C THR A 55 -7.30 -21.41 -5.13
N LEU A 56 -8.04 -20.32 -5.05
CA LEU A 56 -8.63 -19.86 -3.79
C LEU A 56 -9.97 -20.55 -3.51
N THR A 57 -10.24 -20.84 -2.24
CA THR A 57 -11.60 -21.07 -1.75
C THR A 57 -12.37 -19.75 -1.67
N GLU A 58 -13.66 -19.74 -1.38
CA GLU A 58 -14.41 -18.50 -1.12
C GLU A 58 -13.84 -17.77 0.11
N ALA A 59 -13.50 -18.48 1.18
CA ALA A 59 -12.81 -17.91 2.34
C ALA A 59 -11.45 -17.32 1.94
N GLY A 60 -10.71 -18.00 1.07
CA GLY A 60 -9.44 -17.52 0.54
C GLY A 60 -9.58 -16.24 -0.29
N LYS A 61 -10.64 -16.10 -1.10
CA LYS A 61 -10.90 -14.85 -1.86
C LYS A 61 -11.16 -13.69 -0.91
N THR A 62 -12.04 -13.89 0.07
CA THR A 62 -12.31 -12.88 1.10
C THR A 62 -11.05 -12.48 1.83
N LEU A 63 -10.22 -13.45 2.25
CA LEU A 63 -8.97 -13.14 2.94
C LEU A 63 -7.98 -12.40 2.03
N TYR A 64 -7.89 -12.76 0.74
CA TYR A 64 -6.98 -12.10 -0.20
C TYR A 64 -7.29 -10.60 -0.35
N GLU A 65 -8.57 -10.24 -0.48
CA GLU A 65 -9.04 -8.87 -0.55
C GLU A 65 -8.75 -8.10 0.76
N GLN A 66 -9.15 -8.68 1.89
CA GLN A 66 -8.96 -8.04 3.18
C GLN A 66 -7.49 -7.96 3.61
N ALA A 67 -6.67 -8.95 3.26
CA ALA A 67 -5.24 -8.94 3.54
C ALA A 67 -4.53 -7.76 2.87
N GLY A 68 -4.96 -7.38 1.66
CA GLY A 68 -4.43 -6.18 1.00
C GLY A 68 -4.62 -4.92 1.82
N THR A 69 -5.84 -4.71 2.30
CA THR A 69 -6.22 -3.56 3.13
C THR A 69 -5.48 -3.57 4.47
N LEU A 70 -5.39 -4.73 5.13
CA LEU A 70 -4.69 -4.87 6.41
C LEU A 70 -3.19 -4.57 6.30
N LEU A 71 -2.53 -5.08 5.26
CA LEU A 71 -1.11 -4.85 5.03
C LEU A 71 -0.82 -3.38 4.71
N MET A 72 -1.68 -2.76 3.89
CA MET A 72 -1.59 -1.33 3.60
C MET A 72 -1.75 -0.50 4.87
N LEU A 73 -2.76 -0.79 5.71
CA LEU A 73 -2.98 -0.07 6.96
C LEU A 73 -1.81 -0.25 7.94
N ALA A 74 -1.25 -1.45 8.02
CA ALA A 74 -0.07 -1.70 8.85
C ALA A 74 1.15 -0.89 8.40
N ASP A 75 1.38 -0.76 7.08
CA ASP A 75 2.46 0.06 6.54
C ASP A 75 2.23 1.56 6.78
N LEU A 76 1.00 2.04 6.59
CA LEU A 76 0.62 3.42 6.94
C LEU A 76 0.86 3.71 8.42
N THR A 77 0.39 2.84 9.32
CA THR A 77 0.60 2.98 10.76
C THR A 77 2.09 3.05 11.11
N ARG A 78 2.91 2.18 10.50
CA ARG A 78 4.36 2.21 10.70
C ARG A 78 4.97 3.55 10.27
N ARG A 79 4.57 4.07 9.11
CA ARG A 79 5.02 5.39 8.62
C ARG A 79 4.60 6.51 9.55
N GLU A 80 3.37 6.51 10.04
CA GLU A 80 2.86 7.52 10.99
C GLU A 80 3.61 7.50 12.31
N VAL A 81 3.87 6.31 12.86
CA VAL A 81 4.65 6.15 14.09
C VAL A 81 6.08 6.67 13.90
N VAL A 82 6.72 6.39 12.77
CA VAL A 82 8.05 6.94 12.45
C VAL A 82 7.98 8.45 12.28
N LYS A 83 6.97 8.97 11.58
CA LYS A 83 6.75 10.42 11.42
C LYS A 83 6.51 11.14 12.76
N SER A 84 5.83 10.52 13.71
CA SER A 84 5.58 11.12 15.03
C SER A 84 6.84 11.34 15.86
N SER A 85 7.92 10.64 15.54
CA SER A 85 9.24 10.76 16.21
C SER A 85 10.25 11.64 15.45
N GLN A 86 9.90 12.09 14.24
CA GLN A 86 10.75 12.91 13.38
C GLN A 86 9.97 14.13 12.85
N SER A 87 10.68 15.14 12.32
CA SER A 87 10.06 16.26 11.60
C SER A 87 9.04 15.76 10.57
N ALA A 88 7.84 16.32 10.59
CA ALA A 88 6.76 15.90 9.70
C ALA A 88 7.15 16.13 8.23
N THR A 89 7.00 15.11 7.38
CA THR A 89 7.15 15.24 5.93
C THR A 89 5.78 15.23 5.28
N LEU A 90 5.47 16.23 4.49
CA LEU A 90 4.25 16.34 3.71
C LEU A 90 4.55 15.92 2.26
N HIS A 91 3.94 14.83 1.81
CA HIS A 91 4.08 14.33 0.45
C HIS A 91 3.06 15.01 -0.46
N ILE A 92 3.53 15.79 -1.44
CA ILE A 92 2.67 16.60 -2.30
C ILE A 92 2.83 16.15 -3.75
N GLY A 93 1.71 15.74 -4.37
CA GLY A 93 1.64 15.48 -5.80
C GLY A 93 1.37 16.76 -6.59
N MET A 94 2.18 17.06 -7.60
CA MET A 94 1.99 18.24 -8.44
C MET A 94 2.09 17.89 -9.92
N THR A 95 1.21 18.50 -10.72
CA THR A 95 1.41 18.46 -12.17
C THR A 95 2.50 19.47 -12.56
N PRO A 96 3.23 19.25 -13.69
CA PRO A 96 4.29 20.15 -14.14
C PRO A 96 3.85 21.64 -14.20
N SER A 97 2.59 21.89 -14.57
CA SER A 97 2.03 23.24 -14.66
C SER A 97 1.79 23.91 -13.30
N THR A 98 1.67 23.14 -12.22
CA THR A 98 1.37 23.67 -10.88
C THR A 98 2.60 23.79 -9.99
N VAL A 99 3.71 23.12 -10.32
CA VAL A 99 4.96 23.20 -9.57
C VAL A 99 5.43 24.66 -9.44
N SER A 100 5.57 25.36 -10.56
CA SER A 100 6.02 26.76 -10.57
C SER A 100 5.06 27.70 -9.84
N LEU A 101 3.75 27.43 -9.94
CA LEU A 101 2.72 28.25 -9.31
C LEU A 101 2.74 28.13 -7.78
N LEU A 102 3.02 26.94 -7.27
CA LEU A 102 2.96 26.65 -5.82
C LEU A 102 4.30 26.76 -5.11
N ALA A 103 5.41 26.81 -5.84
CA ALA A 103 6.76 26.87 -5.28
C ALA A 103 6.93 28.00 -4.25
N ASP A 104 6.48 29.21 -4.56
CA ASP A 104 6.56 30.36 -3.64
C ASP A 104 5.73 30.19 -2.37
N TYR A 105 4.57 29.55 -2.47
CA TYR A 105 3.72 29.22 -1.30
C TYR A 105 4.40 28.19 -0.41
N LEU A 106 4.98 27.15 -0.97
CA LEU A 106 5.74 26.12 -0.22
C LEU A 106 6.96 26.74 0.45
N LEU A 107 7.71 27.62 -0.22
CA LEU A 107 8.82 28.33 0.36
C LEU A 107 8.42 29.25 1.55
N ARG A 108 7.30 29.96 1.42
CA ARG A 108 6.76 30.77 2.53
C ARG A 108 6.32 29.88 3.69
N PHE A 109 5.69 28.76 3.40
CA PHE A 109 5.24 27.82 4.41
C PHE A 109 6.43 27.18 5.15
N SER A 110 7.47 26.73 4.43
CA SER A 110 8.67 26.13 5.03
C SER A 110 9.43 27.09 5.97
N ARG A 111 9.43 28.40 5.63
CA ARG A 111 10.01 29.43 6.51
C ARG A 111 9.21 29.62 7.80
N LYS A 112 7.89 29.47 7.75
CA LYS A 112 7.01 29.62 8.91
C LYS A 112 7.00 28.36 9.79
N TYR A 113 7.19 27.17 9.16
CA TYR A 113 7.15 25.87 9.83
C TYR A 113 8.39 25.03 9.47
N PRO A 114 9.58 25.37 10.01
CA PRO A 114 10.85 24.77 9.59
C PRO A 114 10.99 23.28 9.97
N HIS A 115 10.12 22.77 10.82
CA HIS A 115 10.06 21.35 11.21
C HIS A 115 9.24 20.49 10.22
N ILE A 116 8.59 21.10 9.22
CA ILE A 116 7.84 20.40 8.17
C ILE A 116 8.70 20.35 6.92
N HIS A 117 8.95 19.15 6.44
CA HIS A 117 9.60 18.91 5.15
C HIS A 117 8.57 18.63 4.08
N PHE A 118 8.88 19.02 2.85
CA PHE A 118 8.06 18.70 1.68
C PHE A 118 8.78 17.67 0.83
N ASP A 119 8.05 16.63 0.45
CA ASP A 119 8.44 15.70 -0.59
C ASP A 119 7.49 15.89 -1.77
N VAL A 120 8.02 16.40 -2.88
CA VAL A 120 7.20 16.78 -4.04
C VAL A 120 7.32 15.75 -5.14
N HIS A 121 6.20 15.12 -5.48
CA HIS A 121 6.07 14.15 -6.55
C HIS A 121 5.48 14.81 -7.78
N GLU A 122 6.22 14.83 -8.88
CA GLU A 122 5.71 15.33 -10.16
C GLU A 122 5.10 14.20 -10.98
N GLY A 123 3.91 14.43 -11.55
CA GLY A 123 3.24 13.41 -12.33
C GLY A 123 2.07 13.91 -13.16
N SER A 124 1.51 13.01 -13.98
CA SER A 124 0.26 13.26 -14.68
C SER A 124 -0.92 13.24 -13.72
N THR A 125 -2.03 13.91 -14.10
CA THR A 125 -3.27 13.93 -13.30
C THR A 125 -3.75 12.53 -12.91
N PHE A 126 -3.64 11.52 -13.80
CA PHE A 126 -4.05 10.15 -13.51
C PHE A 126 -3.11 9.45 -12.53
N ALA A 127 -1.80 9.60 -12.71
CA ALA A 127 -0.81 9.02 -11.81
C ALA A 127 -0.91 9.62 -10.39
N LEU A 128 -1.11 10.94 -10.30
CA LEU A 128 -1.28 11.64 -9.02
C LEU A 128 -2.59 11.28 -8.33
N LYS A 129 -3.66 11.04 -9.10
CA LYS A 129 -4.91 10.51 -8.56
C LYS A 129 -4.68 9.15 -7.90
N ASP A 130 -4.03 8.22 -8.62
CA ASP A 130 -3.71 6.90 -8.08
C ASP A 130 -2.85 6.99 -6.81
N GLN A 131 -1.86 7.88 -6.80
CA GLN A 131 -1.01 8.10 -5.62
C GLN A 131 -1.81 8.64 -4.43
N LEU A 132 -2.77 9.55 -4.67
CA LEU A 132 -3.64 10.09 -3.62
C LEU A 132 -4.58 9.01 -3.06
N GLU A 133 -5.26 8.27 -3.94
CA GLU A 133 -6.18 7.19 -3.55
C GLU A 133 -5.45 6.04 -2.83
N ASN A 134 -4.17 5.81 -3.13
CA ASN A 134 -3.31 4.86 -2.44
C ASN A 134 -2.51 5.45 -1.27
N HIS A 135 -2.82 6.67 -0.84
CA HIS A 135 -2.15 7.36 0.27
C HIS A 135 -0.61 7.49 0.13
N MET A 136 -0.11 7.50 -1.10
CA MET A 136 1.30 7.74 -1.38
C MET A 136 1.66 9.22 -1.33
N VAL A 137 0.67 10.09 -1.54
CA VAL A 137 0.75 11.54 -1.31
C VAL A 137 -0.37 11.97 -0.37
N ASP A 138 -0.10 13.00 0.43
CA ASP A 138 -1.06 13.56 1.39
C ASP A 138 -1.96 14.60 0.74
N LEU A 139 -1.44 15.28 -0.28
CA LEU A 139 -2.11 16.35 -1.01
C LEU A 139 -1.70 16.30 -2.47
N THR A 140 -2.61 16.61 -3.38
CA THR A 140 -2.25 16.74 -4.80
C THR A 140 -3.04 17.81 -5.52
N THR A 141 -2.44 18.37 -6.58
CA THR A 141 -3.12 19.24 -7.53
C THR A 141 -3.54 18.44 -8.75
N LEU A 142 -4.82 18.43 -9.04
CA LEU A 142 -5.38 17.70 -10.18
C LEU A 142 -6.10 18.65 -11.12
N ARG A 143 -6.10 18.30 -12.41
CA ARG A 143 -6.89 19.04 -13.41
C ARG A 143 -8.30 18.45 -13.47
N THR A 144 -9.31 19.29 -13.34
CA THR A 144 -10.72 18.92 -13.50
C THR A 144 -11.11 18.82 -14.98
N PRO A 145 -12.13 18.00 -15.35
CA PRO A 145 -12.97 17.18 -14.48
C PRO A 145 -12.28 15.85 -14.13
N ILE A 146 -12.33 15.45 -12.84
CA ILE A 146 -11.83 14.17 -12.35
C ILE A 146 -12.72 13.68 -11.20
N VAL A 147 -12.97 12.38 -11.13
CA VAL A 147 -13.69 11.75 -10.03
C VAL A 147 -12.68 11.19 -9.03
N LEU A 148 -12.80 11.57 -7.77
CA LEU A 148 -11.98 11.09 -6.66
C LEU A 148 -12.86 10.30 -5.69
N ASN A 149 -12.34 9.18 -5.19
CA ASN A 149 -12.99 8.37 -4.19
C ASN A 149 -12.34 8.60 -2.82
N GLY A 150 -13.15 8.98 -1.81
CA GLY A 150 -12.67 9.10 -0.43
C GLY A 150 -11.75 10.28 -0.14
N CYS A 151 -11.70 11.30 -1.01
CA CYS A 151 -10.85 12.48 -0.85
C CYS A 151 -11.70 13.74 -0.69
N GLU A 152 -11.24 14.69 0.12
CA GLU A 152 -11.81 16.04 0.17
C GLU A 152 -11.24 16.90 -0.95
N THR A 153 -12.10 17.66 -1.63
CA THR A 153 -11.73 18.63 -2.66
C THR A 153 -12.03 20.04 -2.20
N LYS A 154 -11.12 20.96 -2.48
CA LYS A 154 -11.30 22.41 -2.28
C LYS A 154 -11.08 23.16 -3.57
#